data_417851bc8f6dd3145ce7db8ea4668972
#
_entry.id   417851bc8f6dd3145ce7db8ea4668972
#
_cell.length_a   1.000
_cell.length_b   1.000
_cell.length_c   1.000
_cell.angle_alpha   90.00
_cell.angle_beta   90.00
_cell.angle_gamma   90.00
#
_symmetry.space_group_name_H-M   'P 1'
#
loop_
_entity.id
_entity.type
_entity.pdbx_description
1 polymer ?
#
loop_
_entity_poly.entity_id
_entity_poly.type
_entity_poly.pdbx_seq_one_letter_code
_entity_poly.pdbx_strand_id
1 'polypeptide(L)'
;EGVFSRAFRGNVRPIEIGRRLIKEIDANRSVDSKNRRVVPNHFLVHLSPADLESLEAVRNDLLSELVEAVKEYASDEGYHLKGSVSVAIDADSNVKTGRIKVSSEIRATGTTATIASLVLPDDRRLVLGQSELVVGRLAENDIVFDDSNVSRRHARIAPSTNGWVVTDLGSTNGTKVNGVVIGGERSLRDGDIITVGGHSIRYEAR
;
A
#
# COMPACT_ATOMS: atom_id res chain seq x y z
N GLU A 1 8.19 27.20 -9.14
CA GLU A 1 7.61 26.81 -10.45
C GLU A 1 7.54 25.30 -10.50
N GLY A 2 6.33 24.75 -10.56
CA GLY A 2 6.08 23.31 -10.53
C GLY A 2 6.42 22.60 -11.85
N VAL A 3 6.41 21.26 -11.83
CA VAL A 3 6.69 20.41 -13.01
C VAL A 3 5.69 20.66 -14.13
N PHE A 4 4.45 21.02 -13.79
CA PHE A 4 3.40 21.32 -14.78
C PHE A 4 3.68 22.55 -15.65
N SER A 5 4.51 23.48 -15.20
CA SER A 5 4.86 24.72 -15.92
C SER A 5 6.14 24.59 -16.76
N ARG A 6 6.91 23.52 -16.60
CA ARG A 6 8.17 23.32 -17.34
C ARG A 6 7.91 22.86 -18.77
N ALA A 7 8.72 23.36 -19.72
CA ALA A 7 8.73 22.88 -21.10
C ALA A 7 9.27 21.45 -21.14
N PHE A 8 8.41 20.48 -21.48
CA PHE A 8 8.74 19.06 -21.51
C PHE A 8 8.86 18.58 -22.97
N ARG A 9 9.89 17.79 -23.27
CA ARG A 9 10.16 17.27 -24.63
C ARG A 9 9.60 15.86 -24.90
N GLY A 10 8.93 15.24 -23.91
CA GLY A 10 8.35 13.91 -24.04
C GLY A 10 7.00 13.93 -24.78
N ASN A 11 6.54 12.74 -25.21
CA ASN A 11 5.22 12.57 -25.86
C ASN A 11 4.06 12.67 -24.88
N VAL A 12 4.32 12.48 -23.58
CA VAL A 12 3.35 12.64 -22.49
C VAL A 12 3.77 13.83 -21.64
N ARG A 13 2.90 14.81 -21.52
CA ARG A 13 3.15 16.01 -20.70
C ARG A 13 2.59 15.81 -19.29
N PRO A 14 3.29 16.27 -18.23
CA PRO A 14 2.81 16.21 -16.85
C PRO A 14 1.36 16.68 -16.66
N ILE A 15 1.00 17.81 -17.29
CA ILE A 15 -0.36 18.35 -17.22
C ILE A 15 -1.44 17.42 -17.78
N GLU A 16 -1.11 16.56 -18.75
CA GLU A 16 -2.04 15.62 -19.34
C GLU A 16 -2.34 14.47 -18.38
N ILE A 17 -1.34 14.07 -17.57
CA ILE A 17 -1.52 13.09 -16.49
C ILE A 17 -2.50 13.64 -15.45
N GLY A 18 -2.29 14.88 -15.00
CA GLY A 18 -3.20 15.54 -14.05
C GLY A 18 -4.63 15.61 -14.56
N ARG A 19 -4.83 16.01 -15.82
CA ARG A 19 -6.17 16.04 -16.44
C ARG A 19 -6.83 14.65 -16.52
N ARG A 20 -6.04 13.60 -16.72
CA ARG A 20 -6.55 12.22 -16.73
C ARG A 20 -6.97 11.78 -15.34
N LEU A 21 -6.21 12.12 -14.31
CA LEU A 21 -6.57 11.83 -12.91
C LEU A 21 -7.89 12.50 -12.54
N ILE A 22 -8.08 13.78 -12.87
CA ILE A 22 -9.35 14.50 -12.62
C ILE A 22 -10.53 13.82 -13.31
N LYS A 23 -10.39 13.44 -14.57
CA LYS A 23 -11.45 12.69 -15.29
C LYS A 23 -11.75 11.34 -14.63
N GLU A 24 -10.73 10.67 -14.14
CA GLU A 24 -10.86 9.39 -13.46
C GLU A 24 -11.58 9.53 -12.11
N ILE A 25 -11.30 10.61 -11.37
CA ILE A 25 -12.00 10.99 -10.13
C ILE A 25 -13.49 11.12 -10.40
N ASP A 26 -13.88 11.93 -11.38
CA ASP A 26 -15.28 12.19 -11.70
C ASP A 26 -16.03 10.96 -12.22
N ALA A 27 -15.34 10.14 -13.02
CA ALA A 27 -15.92 8.92 -13.60
C ALA A 27 -16.21 7.83 -12.54
N ASN A 28 -15.42 7.79 -11.46
CA ASN A 28 -15.50 6.76 -10.42
C ASN A 28 -16.00 7.29 -9.07
N ARG A 29 -16.73 8.41 -9.10
CA ARG A 29 -17.39 8.92 -7.90
C ARG A 29 -18.53 8.01 -7.46
N SER A 30 -18.72 7.89 -6.15
CA SER A 30 -19.78 7.12 -5.51
C SER A 30 -20.37 7.88 -4.33
N VAL A 31 -21.43 7.33 -3.74
CA VAL A 31 -22.03 7.90 -2.53
C VAL A 31 -21.92 6.87 -1.41
N ASP A 32 -21.43 7.28 -0.25
CA ASP A 32 -21.31 6.39 0.90
C ASP A 32 -22.62 6.31 1.72
N SER A 33 -22.62 5.46 2.73
CA SER A 33 -23.78 5.27 3.64
C SER A 33 -24.18 6.52 4.42
N LYS A 34 -23.34 7.55 4.45
CA LYS A 34 -23.59 8.86 5.08
C LYS A 34 -23.99 9.93 4.05
N ASN A 35 -24.36 9.51 2.84
CA ASN A 35 -24.72 10.38 1.71
C ASN A 35 -23.61 11.37 1.31
N ARG A 36 -22.33 11.05 1.53
CA ARG A 36 -21.20 11.86 1.10
C ARG A 36 -20.71 11.39 -0.26
N ARG A 37 -20.36 12.33 -1.14
CA ARG A 37 -19.76 12.04 -2.45
C ARG A 37 -18.31 11.58 -2.21
N VAL A 38 -18.04 10.30 -2.42
CA VAL A 38 -16.72 9.67 -2.24
C VAL A 38 -16.08 9.45 -3.59
N VAL A 39 -14.79 9.72 -3.67
CA VAL A 39 -13.99 9.54 -4.88
C VAL A 39 -12.78 8.65 -4.62
N PRO A 40 -12.18 8.07 -5.68
CA PRO A 40 -10.92 7.35 -5.55
C PRO A 40 -9.82 8.20 -4.92
N ASN A 41 -8.96 7.54 -4.18
CA ASN A 41 -7.79 8.14 -3.53
C ASN A 41 -6.50 7.39 -3.83
N HIS A 42 -6.57 6.26 -4.56
CA HIS A 42 -5.43 5.53 -5.08
C HIS A 42 -5.49 5.48 -6.59
N PHE A 43 -4.41 5.91 -7.24
CA PHE A 43 -4.31 6.00 -8.69
C PHE A 43 -3.05 5.31 -9.18
N LEU A 44 -3.20 4.51 -10.23
CA LEU A 44 -2.09 3.92 -10.96
C LEU A 44 -2.15 4.40 -12.41
N VAL A 45 -1.12 5.13 -12.81
CA VAL A 45 -0.94 5.64 -14.17
C VAL A 45 -0.04 4.68 -14.93
N HIS A 46 -0.53 4.18 -16.05
CA HIS A 46 0.23 3.30 -16.94
C HIS A 46 0.68 4.09 -18.16
N LEU A 47 1.98 4.05 -18.44
CA LEU A 47 2.63 4.68 -19.58
C LEU A 47 3.42 3.63 -20.37
N SER A 48 3.76 3.96 -21.62
CA SER A 48 4.75 3.16 -22.33
C SER A 48 6.12 3.26 -21.64
N PRO A 49 7.00 2.24 -21.76
CA PRO A 49 8.36 2.31 -21.17
C PRO A 49 9.14 3.57 -21.62
N ALA A 50 9.02 3.97 -22.89
CA ALA A 50 9.69 5.16 -23.42
C ALA A 50 9.15 6.47 -22.82
N ASP A 51 7.84 6.55 -22.60
CA ASP A 51 7.25 7.75 -21.96
C ASP A 51 7.63 7.83 -20.49
N LEU A 52 7.66 6.70 -19.77
CA LEU A 52 8.09 6.65 -18.37
C LEU A 52 9.56 7.08 -18.24
N GLU A 53 10.45 6.55 -19.07
CA GLU A 53 11.87 6.92 -19.09
C GLU A 53 12.03 8.45 -19.27
N SER A 54 11.23 9.07 -20.14
CA SER A 54 11.27 10.51 -20.38
C SER A 54 10.87 11.35 -19.15
N LEU A 55 10.12 10.77 -18.20
CA LEU A 55 9.66 11.42 -16.98
C LEU A 55 10.58 11.16 -15.78
N GLU A 56 11.54 10.24 -15.87
CA GLU A 56 12.32 9.76 -14.72
C GLU A 56 13.02 10.88 -13.95
N ALA A 57 13.58 11.87 -14.68
CA ALA A 57 14.29 13.00 -14.07
C ALA A 57 13.39 13.91 -13.20
N VAL A 58 12.07 13.88 -13.40
CA VAL A 58 11.10 14.72 -12.67
C VAL A 58 10.05 13.89 -11.92
N ARG A 59 10.21 12.58 -11.89
CA ARG A 59 9.21 11.63 -11.42
C ARG A 59 8.74 11.93 -10.00
N ASN A 60 9.66 12.16 -9.08
CA ASN A 60 9.32 12.38 -7.66
C ASN A 60 8.56 13.69 -7.46
N ASP A 61 9.02 14.76 -8.11
CA ASP A 61 8.36 16.07 -8.05
C ASP A 61 6.97 15.98 -8.69
N LEU A 62 6.87 15.29 -9.82
CA LEU A 62 5.60 15.07 -10.51
C LEU A 62 4.60 14.29 -9.64
N LEU A 63 5.03 13.20 -9.01
CA LEU A 63 4.17 12.42 -8.12
C LEU A 63 3.64 13.27 -6.96
N SER A 64 4.49 14.09 -6.36
CA SER A 64 4.10 15.00 -5.28
C SER A 64 3.07 16.04 -5.75
N GLU A 65 3.30 16.66 -6.91
CA GLU A 65 2.37 17.63 -7.49
C GLU A 65 1.02 17.00 -7.88
N LEU A 66 1.03 15.76 -8.41
CA LEU A 66 -0.19 15.03 -8.74
C LEU A 66 -1.01 14.69 -7.49
N VAL A 67 -0.37 14.30 -6.40
CA VAL A 67 -1.04 14.04 -5.12
C VAL A 67 -1.71 15.31 -4.60
N GLU A 68 -1.01 16.44 -4.61
CA GLU A 68 -1.58 17.72 -4.15
C GLU A 68 -2.72 18.18 -5.07
N ALA A 69 -2.59 18.06 -6.39
CA ALA A 69 -3.65 18.40 -7.33
C ALA A 69 -4.93 17.58 -7.12
N VAL A 70 -4.81 16.28 -6.80
CA VAL A 70 -5.95 15.43 -6.46
C VAL A 70 -6.63 15.88 -5.17
N LYS A 71 -5.85 16.21 -4.14
CA LYS A 71 -6.39 16.69 -2.85
C LYS A 71 -7.12 18.01 -3.01
N GLU A 72 -6.50 18.97 -3.71
CA GLU A 72 -7.06 20.29 -3.98
C GLU A 72 -8.36 20.16 -4.76
N TYR A 73 -8.37 19.41 -5.87
CA TYR A 73 -9.58 19.19 -6.65
C TYR A 73 -10.69 18.52 -5.84
N ALA A 74 -10.38 17.50 -5.06
CA ALA A 74 -11.37 16.84 -4.19
C ALA A 74 -11.94 17.78 -3.14
N SER A 75 -11.13 18.68 -2.58
CA SER A 75 -11.54 19.71 -1.63
C SER A 75 -12.49 20.74 -2.28
N ASP A 76 -12.13 21.25 -3.45
CA ASP A 76 -12.89 22.29 -4.17
C ASP A 76 -14.27 21.79 -4.61
N GLU A 77 -14.34 20.51 -5.06
CA GLU A 77 -15.60 19.87 -5.45
C GLU A 77 -16.42 19.32 -4.26
N GLY A 78 -15.90 19.45 -3.04
CA GLY A 78 -16.53 18.93 -1.83
C GLY A 78 -16.63 17.39 -1.84
N TYR A 79 -15.67 16.70 -2.45
CA TYR A 79 -15.57 15.27 -2.43
C TYR A 79 -14.93 14.76 -1.14
N HIS A 80 -15.35 13.60 -0.69
CA HIS A 80 -14.80 12.96 0.49
C HIS A 80 -13.79 11.87 0.07
N LEU A 81 -12.55 12.03 0.50
CA LEU A 81 -11.51 11.03 0.38
C LEU A 81 -11.55 10.11 1.61
N LYS A 82 -11.68 8.79 1.39
CA LYS A 82 -11.73 7.80 2.50
C LYS A 82 -10.38 7.52 3.15
N GLY A 83 -9.29 8.08 2.58
CA GLY A 83 -7.94 7.88 3.06
C GLY A 83 -6.95 8.83 2.42
N SER A 84 -5.65 8.60 2.66
CA SER A 84 -4.58 9.35 2.03
C SER A 84 -4.60 9.14 0.51
N VAL A 85 -4.23 10.19 -0.22
CA VAL A 85 -4.09 10.13 -1.67
C VAL A 85 -2.73 9.50 -2.02
N SER A 86 -2.74 8.58 -2.97
CA SER A 86 -1.55 7.96 -3.53
C SER A 86 -1.64 7.94 -5.06
N VAL A 87 -0.56 8.32 -5.72
CA VAL A 87 -0.40 8.23 -7.17
C VAL A 87 0.88 7.47 -7.46
N ALA A 88 0.80 6.44 -8.29
CA ALA A 88 1.93 5.69 -8.82
C ALA A 88 1.95 5.76 -10.34
N ILE A 89 3.13 5.67 -10.94
CA ILE A 89 3.31 5.63 -12.39
C ILE A 89 4.15 4.40 -12.72
N ASP A 90 3.59 3.50 -13.55
CA ASP A 90 4.24 2.25 -13.95
C ASP A 90 4.33 2.13 -15.47
N ALA A 91 5.34 1.37 -15.93
CA ALA A 91 5.46 1.00 -17.33
C ALA A 91 4.47 -0.11 -17.68
N ASP A 92 3.74 0.06 -18.80
CA ASP A 92 2.93 -0.99 -19.41
C ASP A 92 3.24 -1.05 -20.90
N SER A 93 3.82 -2.16 -21.36
CA SER A 93 4.18 -2.38 -22.76
C SER A 93 2.97 -2.46 -23.71
N ASN A 94 1.76 -2.65 -23.16
CA ASN A 94 0.52 -2.62 -23.93
C ASN A 94 -0.01 -1.19 -24.16
N VAL A 95 0.55 -0.21 -23.44
CA VAL A 95 0.21 1.19 -23.63
C VAL A 95 1.09 1.78 -24.74
N LYS A 96 0.45 2.30 -25.79
CA LYS A 96 1.16 2.93 -26.90
C LYS A 96 1.79 4.25 -26.44
N THR A 97 2.98 4.57 -26.97
CA THR A 97 3.67 5.85 -26.76
C THR A 97 2.73 7.04 -26.97
N GLY A 98 2.77 8.01 -26.08
CA GLY A 98 1.88 9.17 -26.06
C GLY A 98 0.47 8.88 -25.52
N ARG A 99 0.19 7.68 -25.02
CA ARG A 99 -1.08 7.32 -24.39
C ARG A 99 -0.91 7.19 -22.90
N ILE A 100 -1.96 7.62 -22.18
CA ILE A 100 -2.05 7.52 -20.72
C ILE A 100 -3.28 6.66 -20.40
N LYS A 101 -3.08 5.60 -19.63
CA LYS A 101 -4.17 4.81 -19.03
C LYS A 101 -4.10 5.01 -17.53
N VAL A 102 -5.23 5.28 -16.89
CA VAL A 102 -5.32 5.44 -15.44
C VAL A 102 -6.30 4.39 -14.92
N SER A 103 -5.94 3.77 -13.83
CA SER A 103 -6.84 2.98 -12.99
C SER A 103 -6.89 3.59 -11.60
N SER A 104 -8.05 3.48 -10.96
CA SER A 104 -8.27 4.09 -9.65
C SER A 104 -9.09 3.20 -8.74
N GLU A 105 -8.92 3.36 -7.45
CA GLU A 105 -9.70 2.67 -6.44
C GLU A 105 -9.92 3.54 -5.20
N ILE A 106 -11.00 3.24 -4.48
CA ILE A 106 -11.30 3.86 -3.19
C ILE A 106 -10.71 2.95 -2.11
N ARG A 107 -9.71 3.44 -1.38
CA ARG A 107 -9.15 2.77 -0.20
C ARG A 107 -9.51 3.56 1.05
N ALA A 108 -10.06 2.88 2.05
CA ALA A 108 -10.30 3.51 3.35
C ALA A 108 -8.97 3.82 4.05
N THR A 109 -8.95 4.83 4.92
CA THR A 109 -7.78 5.15 5.77
C THR A 109 -7.35 3.88 6.50
N GLY A 110 -6.15 3.42 6.25
CA GLY A 110 -5.61 2.16 6.77
C GLY A 110 -5.09 1.20 5.71
N THR A 111 -5.36 1.50 4.42
CA THR A 111 -4.75 0.73 3.34
C THR A 111 -3.77 1.61 2.57
N THR A 112 -2.77 2.17 3.21
CA THR A 112 -1.51 2.43 2.50
C THR A 112 -1.06 1.06 2.02
N ALA A 113 -0.99 0.84 0.73
CA ALA A 113 -0.20 -0.25 0.20
C ALA A 113 1.29 0.10 0.42
N THR A 114 1.69 0.20 1.66
CA THR A 114 3.04 -0.08 2.06
C THR A 114 3.24 -1.51 1.60
N ILE A 115 4.10 -1.75 0.63
CA ILE A 115 4.48 -3.11 0.27
C ILE A 115 5.14 -3.67 1.50
N ALA A 116 4.33 -4.25 2.36
CA ALA A 116 4.80 -4.89 3.56
C ALA A 116 5.13 -6.34 3.24
N SER A 117 6.17 -6.84 3.83
CA SER A 117 6.58 -8.21 3.69
C SER A 117 7.10 -8.77 5.01
N LEU A 118 6.99 -10.07 5.16
CA LEU A 118 7.63 -10.82 6.23
C LEU A 118 8.83 -11.56 5.65
N VAL A 119 9.97 -11.43 6.29
CA VAL A 119 11.15 -12.25 5.99
C VAL A 119 11.20 -13.35 7.05
N LEU A 120 11.06 -14.59 6.61
CA LEU A 120 11.04 -15.78 7.45
C LEU A 120 12.48 -16.20 7.82
N PRO A 121 12.67 -17.10 8.81
CA PRO A 121 14.00 -17.57 9.23
C PRO A 121 14.81 -18.27 8.14
N ASP A 122 14.17 -18.75 7.08
CA ASP A 122 14.77 -19.38 5.91
C ASP A 122 14.99 -18.40 4.73
N ASP A 123 14.98 -17.09 5.02
CA ASP A 123 15.12 -15.98 4.08
C ASP A 123 14.00 -15.89 3.02
N ARG A 124 12.96 -16.72 3.09
CA ARG A 124 11.78 -16.53 2.24
C ARG A 124 11.10 -15.24 2.59
N ARG A 125 10.73 -14.49 1.54
CA ARG A 125 9.96 -13.25 1.64
C ARG A 125 8.50 -13.51 1.28
N LEU A 126 7.62 -13.24 2.23
CA LEU A 126 6.18 -13.31 2.04
C LEU A 126 5.62 -11.87 1.93
N VAL A 127 5.17 -11.49 0.75
CA VAL A 127 4.52 -10.18 0.54
C VAL A 127 3.14 -10.21 1.19
N LEU A 128 2.87 -9.21 2.02
CA LEU A 128 1.60 -9.07 2.73
C LEU A 128 0.55 -8.46 1.78
N GLY A 129 -0.55 -9.17 1.61
CA GLY A 129 -1.71 -8.72 0.81
C GLY A 129 -2.73 -7.96 1.66
N GLN A 130 -4.02 -8.23 1.44
CA GLN A 130 -5.10 -7.61 2.21
C GLN A 130 -5.73 -8.56 3.24
N SER A 131 -5.29 -9.82 3.27
CA SER A 131 -5.81 -10.84 4.16
C SER A 131 -4.92 -10.99 5.39
N GLU A 132 -5.50 -11.36 6.50
CA GLU A 132 -4.76 -11.77 7.69
C GLU A 132 -3.98 -13.06 7.43
N LEU A 133 -2.89 -13.24 8.16
CA LEU A 133 -2.07 -14.44 8.15
C LEU A 133 -1.99 -15.01 9.57
N VAL A 134 -2.11 -16.32 9.69
CA VAL A 134 -1.95 -17.02 10.95
C VAL A 134 -0.61 -17.75 10.98
N VAL A 135 0.12 -17.55 12.07
CA VAL A 135 1.37 -18.24 12.38
C VAL A 135 1.09 -19.33 13.41
N GLY A 136 1.59 -20.53 13.18
CA GLY A 136 1.40 -21.60 14.15
C GLY A 136 2.06 -22.91 13.72
N ARG A 137 1.87 -23.97 14.55
CA ARG A 137 2.49 -25.27 14.30
C ARG A 137 1.69 -26.15 13.34
N LEU A 138 0.37 -25.96 13.24
CA LEU A 138 -0.45 -26.79 12.35
C LEU A 138 -0.25 -26.42 10.89
N ALA A 139 -0.30 -27.42 10.01
CA ALA A 139 -0.10 -27.27 8.57
C ALA A 139 -1.19 -26.40 7.88
N GLU A 140 -2.31 -26.16 8.53
CA GLU A 140 -3.40 -25.31 8.06
C GLU A 140 -3.15 -23.80 8.25
N ASN A 141 -2.06 -23.41 8.95
CA ASN A 141 -1.70 -22.02 9.10
C ASN A 141 -0.94 -21.51 7.86
N ASP A 142 -0.97 -20.21 7.65
CA ASP A 142 -0.28 -19.56 6.52
C ASP A 142 1.25 -19.58 6.67
N ILE A 143 1.73 -19.47 7.92
CA ILE A 143 3.15 -19.62 8.28
C ILE A 143 3.26 -20.75 9.30
N VAL A 144 3.94 -21.81 8.91
CA VAL A 144 4.06 -23.03 9.71
C VAL A 144 5.47 -23.15 10.27
N PHE A 145 5.56 -23.31 11.59
CA PHE A 145 6.77 -23.71 12.29
C PHE A 145 6.52 -25.02 13.04
N ASP A 146 7.09 -26.10 12.55
CA ASP A 146 6.99 -27.42 13.19
C ASP A 146 7.92 -27.48 14.42
N ASP A 147 7.47 -26.78 15.49
CA ASP A 147 8.19 -26.64 16.74
C ASP A 147 7.18 -26.76 17.91
N SER A 148 7.50 -27.60 18.88
CA SER A 148 6.68 -27.81 20.08
C SER A 148 6.50 -26.53 20.93
N ASN A 149 7.41 -25.56 20.82
CA ASN A 149 7.32 -24.25 21.47
C ASN A 149 6.35 -23.30 20.78
N VAL A 150 5.87 -23.66 19.59
CA VAL A 150 4.87 -22.92 18.84
C VAL A 150 3.49 -23.53 19.06
N SER A 151 2.51 -22.74 19.48
CA SER A 151 1.13 -23.19 19.64
C SER A 151 0.50 -23.54 18.30
N ARG A 152 -0.53 -24.39 18.29
CA ARG A 152 -1.26 -24.83 17.09
C ARG A 152 -1.64 -23.66 16.20
N ARG A 153 -2.24 -22.63 16.78
CA ARG A 153 -2.42 -21.28 16.25
C ARG A 153 -1.78 -20.35 17.28
N HIS A 154 -0.72 -19.64 16.93
CA HIS A 154 0.11 -18.90 17.89
C HIS A 154 -0.13 -17.41 17.83
N ALA A 155 0.00 -16.85 16.66
CA ALA A 155 -0.16 -15.42 16.43
C ALA A 155 -0.91 -15.16 15.12
N ARG A 156 -1.49 -13.98 15.01
CA ARG A 156 -2.13 -13.47 13.81
C ARG A 156 -1.47 -12.17 13.41
N ILE A 157 -1.19 -12.02 12.13
CA ILE A 157 -0.69 -10.79 11.50
C ILE A 157 -1.78 -10.31 10.57
N ALA A 158 -2.30 -9.11 10.80
CA ALA A 158 -3.46 -8.60 10.09
C ALA A 158 -3.26 -7.15 9.63
N PRO A 159 -3.91 -6.74 8.51
CA PRO A 159 -3.94 -5.33 8.12
C PRO A 159 -4.72 -4.50 9.15
N SER A 160 -4.26 -3.29 9.38
CA SER A 160 -4.88 -2.31 10.28
C SER A 160 -5.00 -0.95 9.58
N THR A 161 -5.68 0.01 10.22
CA THR A 161 -5.86 1.37 9.67
C THR A 161 -4.54 2.08 9.36
N ASN A 162 -3.46 1.76 10.06
CA ASN A 162 -2.16 2.45 9.92
C ASN A 162 -1.01 1.48 9.59
N GLY A 163 -1.28 0.42 8.82
CA GLY A 163 -0.27 -0.57 8.45
C GLY A 163 -0.66 -1.98 8.88
N TRP A 164 0.21 -2.67 9.60
CA TRP A 164 0.02 -4.05 10.02
C TRP A 164 0.13 -4.19 11.53
N VAL A 165 -0.60 -5.14 12.07
CA VAL A 165 -0.59 -5.48 13.50
C VAL A 165 -0.31 -6.96 13.68
N VAL A 166 0.32 -7.30 14.79
CA VAL A 166 0.44 -8.68 15.27
C VAL A 166 -0.35 -8.84 16.58
N THR A 167 -1.05 -9.96 16.71
CA THR A 167 -1.84 -10.31 17.90
C THR A 167 -1.47 -11.73 18.34
N ASP A 168 -1.19 -11.91 19.63
CA ASP A 168 -1.06 -13.24 20.21
C ASP A 168 -2.43 -13.91 20.34
N LEU A 169 -2.56 -15.13 19.89
CA LEU A 169 -3.84 -15.90 19.91
C LEU A 169 -4.01 -16.76 21.18
N GLY A 170 -3.45 -16.32 22.30
CA GLY A 170 -3.44 -17.08 23.55
C GLY A 170 -2.40 -18.21 23.53
N SER A 171 -1.24 -17.92 22.96
CA SER A 171 -0.17 -18.91 22.85
C SER A 171 0.41 -19.28 24.23
N THR A 172 1.01 -20.47 24.31
CA THR A 172 1.58 -20.98 25.57
C THR A 172 2.83 -20.18 25.99
N ASN A 173 3.66 -19.80 25.02
CA ASN A 173 4.96 -19.14 25.28
C ASN A 173 4.94 -17.63 24.99
N GLY A 174 3.83 -17.11 24.49
CA GLY A 174 3.66 -15.70 24.13
C GLY A 174 4.37 -15.34 22.82
N THR A 175 3.87 -14.30 22.17
CA THR A 175 4.48 -13.65 21.01
C THR A 175 5.29 -12.46 21.48
N LYS A 176 6.47 -12.24 20.89
CA LYS A 176 7.32 -11.07 21.21
C LYS A 176 7.49 -10.19 19.99
N VAL A 177 7.58 -8.88 20.21
CA VAL A 177 8.03 -7.91 19.20
C VAL A 177 9.27 -7.20 19.76
N ASN A 178 10.39 -7.30 19.03
CA ASN A 178 11.68 -6.78 19.45
C ASN A 178 12.10 -7.26 20.86
N GLY A 179 11.84 -8.54 21.16
CA GLY A 179 12.16 -9.17 22.43
C GLY A 179 11.16 -8.93 23.56
N VAL A 180 10.16 -8.06 23.38
CA VAL A 180 9.13 -7.74 24.38
C VAL A 180 7.86 -8.55 24.11
N VAL A 181 7.37 -9.27 25.12
CA VAL A 181 6.11 -10.02 25.05
C VAL A 181 4.94 -9.03 24.84
N ILE A 182 4.07 -9.33 23.90
CA ILE A 182 2.89 -8.51 23.64
C ILE A 182 1.69 -9.04 24.44
N GLY A 183 0.93 -8.15 25.07
CA GLY A 183 -0.27 -8.50 25.86
C GLY A 183 -1.58 -8.34 25.07
N GLY A 184 -1.50 -8.12 23.77
CA GLY A 184 -2.65 -7.87 22.88
C GLY A 184 -2.20 -7.51 21.48
N GLU A 185 -2.98 -6.69 20.80
CA GLU A 185 -2.63 -6.21 19.47
C GLU A 185 -1.47 -5.21 19.51
N ARG A 186 -0.47 -5.41 18.64
CA ARG A 186 0.71 -4.57 18.51
C ARG A 186 0.91 -4.12 17.08
N SER A 187 0.94 -2.81 16.85
CA SER A 187 1.29 -2.23 15.54
C SER A 187 2.74 -2.52 15.19
N LEU A 188 2.97 -2.91 13.93
CA LEU A 188 4.28 -3.22 13.39
C LEU A 188 4.88 -1.99 12.67
N ARG A 189 6.19 -1.82 12.82
CA ARG A 189 7.00 -0.82 12.14
C ARG A 189 8.07 -1.49 11.29
N ASP A 190 8.54 -0.80 10.26
CA ASP A 190 9.64 -1.31 9.46
C ASP A 190 10.85 -1.74 10.32
N GLY A 191 11.36 -2.93 10.04
CA GLY A 191 12.45 -3.54 10.79
C GLY A 191 12.05 -4.30 12.07
N ASP A 192 10.77 -4.29 12.48
CA ASP A 192 10.33 -5.03 13.67
C ASP A 192 10.54 -6.53 13.53
N ILE A 193 11.01 -7.15 14.62
CA ILE A 193 11.23 -8.60 14.69
C ILE A 193 10.14 -9.23 15.57
N ILE A 194 9.31 -10.05 14.94
CA ILE A 194 8.29 -10.85 15.60
C ILE A 194 8.91 -12.20 15.96
N THR A 195 8.86 -12.58 17.23
CA THR A 195 9.36 -13.88 17.70
C THR A 195 8.21 -14.75 18.18
N VAL A 196 8.14 -15.97 17.62
CA VAL A 196 7.16 -17.01 17.92
C VAL A 196 7.91 -18.30 18.24
N GLY A 197 7.85 -18.76 19.49
CA GLY A 197 8.73 -19.84 19.94
C GLY A 197 10.21 -19.44 19.81
N GLY A 198 11.00 -20.24 19.09
CA GLY A 198 12.39 -19.94 18.76
C GLY A 198 12.61 -19.23 17.42
N HIS A 199 11.54 -18.90 16.68
CA HIS A 199 11.60 -18.41 15.32
C HIS A 199 11.40 -16.89 15.26
N SER A 200 12.26 -16.23 14.46
CA SER A 200 12.23 -14.78 14.25
C SER A 200 11.73 -14.45 12.84
N ILE A 201 10.71 -13.64 12.74
CA ILE A 201 10.14 -13.13 11.50
C ILE A 201 10.39 -11.62 11.46
N ARG A 202 11.07 -11.12 10.44
CA ARG A 202 11.28 -9.68 10.27
C ARG A 202 10.16 -9.08 9.42
N TYR A 203 9.53 -8.05 9.94
CA TYR A 203 8.58 -7.22 9.20
C TYR A 203 9.33 -6.12 8.46
N GLU A 204 9.05 -5.96 7.18
CA GLU A 204 9.60 -4.90 6.33
C GLU A 204 8.44 -4.16 5.66
N ALA A 205 8.47 -2.82 5.73
CA ALA A 205 7.47 -1.93 5.15
C ALA A 205 8.17 -0.83 4.33
N ARG A 206 7.78 -0.67 3.06
CA ARG A 206 8.33 0.34 2.15
C ARG A 206 7.21 1.16 1.52
#